data_47896640bccbdbc18393c5a1ba9a0fa3
#
_entry.id   47896640bccbdbc18393c5a1ba9a0fa3
#
_cell.length_a   1.000
_cell.length_b   1.000
_cell.length_c   1.000
_cell.angle_alpha   90.00
_cell.angle_beta   90.00
_cell.angle_gamma   90.00
#
_symmetry.space_group_name_H-M   'P 1'
#
loop_
_entity.id
_entity.type
_entity.pdbx_description
1 polymer ?
#
loop_
_entity_poly.entity_id
_entity_poly.type
_entity_poly.pdbx_seq_one_letter_code
_entity_poly.pdbx_strand_id
1 'polypeptide(L)'
;MSARVFPEAVPDISTIATALADRSRAAMCAALMDGRAWTVGELAAYAGLARSTASEHVDVLVSRGIAVDARQGRHRYISLAGEDTARVIEGLGAAARSTLPTPPSLGAWTANKRLRQGRTCYRNLAGRLGVELTARLKDRDLIDPGWQLTRSGEELLTAWGVPLGAGRAGRLTAPCMDSTERRLHLAGPLGTAICRIFFSSRMAAMRARSCSSVMPISAASTLYGSATSGKSPCRRRTILRSSSLISFSSVID
;
A
#
# COMPACT_ATOMS: atom_id res chain seq x y z
N MET A 1 -0.58 23.52 -38.18
CA MET A 1 -1.85 23.63 -37.42
C MET A 1 -1.64 24.65 -36.30
N SER A 2 -2.38 25.76 -36.32
CA SER A 2 -2.28 26.79 -35.26
C SER A 2 -2.75 26.21 -33.92
N ALA A 3 -1.94 26.38 -32.87
CA ALA A 3 -2.34 25.98 -31.52
C ALA A 3 -3.57 26.81 -31.09
N ARG A 4 -4.60 26.15 -30.56
CA ARG A 4 -5.75 26.85 -29.98
C ARG A 4 -5.30 27.62 -28.76
N VAL A 5 -5.68 28.90 -28.70
CA VAL A 5 -5.43 29.78 -27.56
C VAL A 5 -6.70 29.90 -26.74
N PHE A 6 -6.60 29.81 -25.43
CA PHE A 6 -7.70 29.90 -24.48
C PHE A 6 -7.63 31.27 -23.76
N PRO A 7 -8.78 31.87 -23.41
CA PRO A 7 -8.81 33.22 -22.84
C PRO A 7 -8.24 33.33 -21.42
N GLU A 8 -8.15 32.19 -20.69
CA GLU A 8 -7.65 32.12 -19.34
C GLU A 8 -6.51 31.11 -19.24
N ALA A 9 -5.57 31.32 -18.32
CA ALA A 9 -4.50 30.38 -18.00
C ALA A 9 -5.06 29.24 -17.17
N VAL A 10 -5.56 28.21 -17.83
CA VAL A 10 -6.05 26.99 -17.17
C VAL A 10 -4.97 25.90 -17.20
N PRO A 11 -4.86 25.06 -16.16
CA PRO A 11 -3.95 23.92 -16.18
C PRO A 11 -4.24 22.97 -17.35
N ASP A 12 -3.22 22.57 -18.08
CA ASP A 12 -3.37 21.60 -19.17
C ASP A 12 -3.46 20.17 -18.61
N ILE A 13 -4.67 19.78 -18.26
CA ILE A 13 -4.97 18.40 -17.83
C ILE A 13 -4.94 17.38 -18.97
N SER A 14 -4.96 17.85 -20.24
CA SER A 14 -5.02 16.96 -21.43
C SER A 14 -3.79 16.07 -21.53
N THR A 15 -2.65 16.55 -21.08
CA THR A 15 -1.39 15.80 -21.06
C THR A 15 -1.48 14.55 -20.20
N ILE A 16 -2.03 14.65 -18.98
CA ILE A 16 -2.23 13.53 -18.07
C ILE A 16 -3.39 12.66 -18.55
N ALA A 17 -4.51 13.29 -18.95
CA ALA A 17 -5.69 12.58 -19.43
C ALA A 17 -5.39 11.69 -20.65
N THR A 18 -4.65 12.19 -21.63
CA THR A 18 -4.24 11.41 -22.80
C THR A 18 -3.36 10.22 -22.42
N ALA A 19 -2.46 10.38 -21.47
CA ALA A 19 -1.63 9.27 -21.00
C ALA A 19 -2.48 8.18 -20.32
N LEU A 20 -3.52 8.54 -19.57
CA LEU A 20 -4.40 7.60 -18.87
C LEU A 20 -5.55 7.06 -19.72
N ALA A 21 -5.82 7.61 -20.90
CA ALA A 21 -6.89 7.16 -21.80
C ALA A 21 -6.65 5.76 -22.40
N ASP A 22 -5.43 5.26 -22.38
CA ASP A 22 -5.08 3.91 -22.82
C ASP A 22 -5.32 2.88 -21.71
N ARG A 23 -5.99 1.75 -22.05
CA ARG A 23 -6.35 0.71 -21.09
C ARG A 23 -5.15 0.03 -20.44
N SER A 24 -4.07 -0.17 -21.19
CA SER A 24 -2.87 -0.83 -20.69
C SER A 24 -2.14 0.08 -19.70
N ARG A 25 -2.02 1.37 -20.02
CA ARG A 25 -1.44 2.35 -19.11
C ARG A 25 -2.28 2.52 -17.84
N ALA A 26 -3.61 2.55 -17.97
CA ALA A 26 -4.51 2.57 -16.82
C ALA A 26 -4.35 1.33 -15.94
N ALA A 27 -4.20 0.13 -16.53
CA ALA A 27 -3.91 -1.10 -15.80
C ALA A 27 -2.56 -1.05 -15.08
N MET A 28 -1.50 -0.57 -15.75
CA MET A 28 -0.18 -0.40 -15.13
C MET A 28 -0.23 0.57 -13.96
N CYS A 29 -0.91 1.71 -14.11
CA CYS A 29 -1.12 2.64 -13.01
C CYS A 29 -1.85 1.99 -11.83
N ALA A 30 -2.87 1.18 -12.09
CA ALA A 30 -3.59 0.44 -11.05
C ALA A 30 -2.68 -0.56 -10.32
N ALA A 31 -1.74 -1.22 -11.02
CA ALA A 31 -0.74 -2.08 -10.39
C ALA A 31 0.19 -1.28 -9.45
N LEU A 32 0.68 -0.13 -9.93
CA LEU A 32 1.58 0.74 -9.17
C LEU A 32 0.94 1.41 -7.94
N MET A 33 -0.39 1.33 -7.82
CA MET A 33 -1.12 1.81 -6.62
C MET A 33 -0.80 1.02 -5.35
N ASP A 34 -0.10 -0.12 -5.45
CA ASP A 34 0.39 -0.84 -4.26
C ASP A 34 1.58 -0.14 -3.57
N GLY A 35 2.12 0.92 -4.18
CA GLY A 35 3.22 1.73 -3.66
C GLY A 35 4.60 1.08 -3.77
N ARG A 36 4.72 -0.05 -4.48
CA ARG A 36 5.99 -0.72 -4.76
C ARG A 36 6.55 -0.27 -6.10
N ALA A 37 7.84 -0.53 -6.30
CA ALA A 37 8.47 -0.42 -7.60
C ALA A 37 8.34 -1.76 -8.34
N TRP A 38 7.91 -1.72 -9.59
CA TRP A 38 7.72 -2.87 -10.48
C TRP A 38 8.71 -2.84 -11.62
N THR A 39 9.21 -3.98 -12.05
CA THR A 39 9.98 -4.06 -13.29
C THR A 39 9.05 -3.95 -14.51
N VAL A 40 9.61 -3.52 -15.65
CA VAL A 40 8.86 -3.49 -16.92
C VAL A 40 8.30 -4.87 -17.28
N GLY A 41 9.04 -5.96 -16.96
CA GLY A 41 8.56 -7.32 -17.22
C GLY A 41 7.34 -7.71 -16.36
N GLU A 42 7.32 -7.31 -15.10
CA GLU A 42 6.16 -7.54 -14.21
C GLU A 42 4.94 -6.75 -14.68
N LEU A 43 5.13 -5.47 -15.06
CA LEU A 43 4.06 -4.65 -15.63
C LEU A 43 3.52 -5.21 -16.94
N ALA A 44 4.41 -5.74 -17.81
CA ALA A 44 4.03 -6.41 -19.05
C ALA A 44 3.14 -7.64 -18.76
N ALA A 45 3.57 -8.49 -17.83
CA ALA A 45 2.80 -9.68 -17.44
C ALA A 45 1.44 -9.29 -16.82
N TYR A 46 1.40 -8.25 -15.98
CA TYR A 46 0.16 -7.75 -15.39
C TYR A 46 -0.83 -7.22 -16.42
N ALA A 47 -0.33 -6.45 -17.40
CA ALA A 47 -1.15 -5.85 -18.46
C ALA A 47 -1.43 -6.79 -19.65
N GLY A 48 -0.86 -8.00 -19.65
CA GLY A 48 -1.01 -8.97 -20.75
C GLY A 48 -0.33 -8.52 -22.06
N LEU A 49 0.83 -7.86 -21.96
CA LEU A 49 1.54 -7.26 -23.09
C LEU A 49 2.91 -7.92 -23.34
N ALA A 50 3.42 -7.75 -24.56
CA ALA A 50 4.83 -7.98 -24.84
C ALA A 50 5.70 -6.96 -24.07
N ARG A 51 6.91 -7.36 -23.66
CA ARG A 51 7.81 -6.51 -22.89
C ARG A 51 8.22 -5.21 -23.61
N SER A 52 8.40 -5.27 -24.95
CA SER A 52 8.68 -4.10 -25.79
C SER A 52 7.55 -3.07 -25.72
N THR A 53 6.31 -3.52 -25.94
CA THR A 53 5.10 -2.68 -25.87
C THR A 53 4.90 -2.10 -24.47
N ALA A 54 5.13 -2.89 -23.43
CA ALA A 54 5.08 -2.40 -22.06
C ALA A 54 6.13 -1.32 -21.79
N SER A 55 7.34 -1.44 -22.38
CA SER A 55 8.37 -0.39 -22.27
C SER A 55 7.91 0.92 -22.87
N GLU A 56 7.28 0.89 -24.07
CA GLU A 56 6.74 2.08 -24.72
C GLU A 56 5.66 2.76 -23.88
N HIS A 57 4.74 1.97 -23.30
CA HIS A 57 3.72 2.50 -22.38
C HIS A 57 4.33 3.12 -21.12
N VAL A 58 5.35 2.48 -20.55
CA VAL A 58 6.09 3.02 -19.39
C VAL A 58 6.79 4.34 -19.76
N ASP A 59 7.40 4.43 -20.95
CA ASP A 59 8.06 5.65 -21.40
C ASP A 59 7.06 6.81 -21.52
N VAL A 60 5.84 6.54 -21.98
CA VAL A 60 4.77 7.54 -21.97
C VAL A 60 4.41 7.97 -20.56
N LEU A 61 4.24 7.04 -19.61
CA LEU A 61 3.90 7.37 -18.22
C LEU A 61 5.00 8.20 -17.54
N VAL A 62 6.27 7.86 -17.80
CA VAL A 62 7.43 8.59 -17.24
C VAL A 62 7.54 9.98 -17.87
N SER A 63 7.44 10.09 -19.20
CA SER A 63 7.55 11.38 -19.89
C SER A 63 6.43 12.37 -19.53
N ARG A 64 5.29 11.87 -19.05
CA ARG A 64 4.15 12.67 -18.58
C ARG A 64 4.15 12.89 -17.07
N GLY A 65 5.20 12.47 -16.36
CA GLY A 65 5.34 12.67 -14.92
C GLY A 65 4.36 11.86 -14.07
N ILE A 66 3.71 10.84 -14.63
CA ILE A 66 2.80 9.94 -13.90
C ILE A 66 3.59 8.88 -13.15
N ALA A 67 4.68 8.41 -13.73
CA ALA A 67 5.58 7.44 -13.14
C ALA A 67 7.01 8.00 -13.10
N VAL A 68 7.83 7.42 -12.22
CA VAL A 68 9.27 7.61 -12.19
C VAL A 68 9.95 6.26 -12.38
N ASP A 69 11.14 6.27 -12.99
CA ASP A 69 11.94 5.07 -13.12
C ASP A 69 13.28 5.19 -12.39
N ALA A 70 13.76 4.05 -11.92
CA ALA A 70 15.07 3.90 -11.33
C ALA A 70 15.75 2.67 -11.92
N ARG A 71 17.04 2.77 -12.24
CA ARG A 71 17.85 1.64 -12.71
C ARG A 71 18.64 1.03 -11.57
N GLN A 72 18.57 -0.28 -11.45
CA GLN A 72 19.41 -1.04 -10.53
C GLN A 72 19.98 -2.26 -11.27
N GLY A 73 21.26 -2.24 -11.57
CA GLY A 73 21.90 -3.21 -12.43
C GLY A 73 21.24 -3.25 -13.81
N ARG A 74 20.82 -4.43 -14.24
CA ARG A 74 20.12 -4.64 -15.54
C ARG A 74 18.60 -4.38 -15.49
N HIS A 75 18.06 -4.06 -14.34
CA HIS A 75 16.62 -3.88 -14.15
C HIS A 75 16.24 -2.42 -14.10
N ARG A 76 15.12 -2.10 -14.75
CA ARG A 76 14.43 -0.82 -14.69
C ARG A 76 13.19 -0.99 -13.81
N TYR A 77 13.14 -0.27 -12.72
CA TYR A 77 12.05 -0.29 -11.73
C TYR A 77 11.19 0.95 -11.89
N ILE A 78 9.90 0.77 -11.94
CA ILE A 78 8.89 1.79 -12.17
C ILE A 78 8.03 1.93 -10.93
N SER A 79 7.79 3.16 -10.49
CA SER A 79 6.85 3.48 -9.42
C SER A 79 6.04 4.71 -9.78
N LEU A 80 4.91 4.96 -9.08
CA LEU A 80 4.19 6.21 -9.24
C LEU A 80 5.06 7.39 -8.81
N ALA A 81 4.87 8.54 -9.47
CA ALA A 81 5.65 9.75 -9.21
C ALA A 81 5.45 10.31 -7.79
N GLY A 82 4.33 10.00 -7.14
CA GLY A 82 4.08 10.41 -5.76
C GLY A 82 2.63 10.22 -5.32
N GLU A 83 2.35 10.71 -4.12
CA GLU A 83 1.03 10.61 -3.49
C GLU A 83 -0.04 11.42 -4.25
N ASP A 84 0.33 12.57 -4.81
CA ASP A 84 -0.61 13.40 -5.59
C ASP A 84 -1.07 12.66 -6.84
N THR A 85 -0.15 12.02 -7.55
CA THR A 85 -0.47 11.16 -8.70
C THR A 85 -1.38 10.01 -8.29
N ALA A 86 -1.10 9.37 -7.16
CA ALA A 86 -1.94 8.29 -6.64
C ALA A 86 -3.35 8.78 -6.31
N ARG A 87 -3.51 9.96 -5.72
CA ARG A 87 -4.83 10.57 -5.46
C ARG A 87 -5.62 10.85 -6.75
N VAL A 88 -4.96 11.34 -7.79
CA VAL A 88 -5.60 11.56 -9.10
C VAL A 88 -6.11 10.24 -9.67
N ILE A 89 -5.28 9.19 -9.69
CA ILE A 89 -5.64 7.85 -10.21
C ILE A 89 -6.80 7.26 -9.40
N GLU A 90 -6.76 7.34 -8.08
CA GLU A 90 -7.82 6.85 -7.20
C GLU A 90 -9.13 7.60 -7.43
N GLY A 91 -9.08 8.93 -7.55
CA GLY A 91 -10.24 9.77 -7.84
C GLY A 91 -10.88 9.43 -9.20
N LEU A 92 -10.06 9.23 -10.23
CA LEU A 92 -10.55 8.78 -11.55
C LEU A 92 -11.18 7.38 -11.44
N GLY A 93 -10.57 6.46 -10.68
CA GLY A 93 -11.12 5.14 -10.42
C GLY A 93 -12.47 5.18 -9.69
N ALA A 94 -12.63 6.09 -8.71
CA ALA A 94 -13.89 6.30 -8.00
C ALA A 94 -14.99 6.88 -8.91
N ALA A 95 -14.62 7.74 -9.85
CA ALA A 95 -15.54 8.32 -10.84
C ALA A 95 -15.89 7.35 -11.97
N ALA A 96 -15.09 6.35 -12.22
CA ALA A 96 -15.30 5.37 -13.29
C ALA A 96 -16.58 4.56 -13.04
N ARG A 97 -17.40 4.39 -14.09
CA ARG A 97 -18.65 3.62 -14.04
C ARG A 97 -18.46 2.14 -14.42
N SER A 98 -17.28 1.78 -14.94
CA SER A 98 -16.95 0.43 -15.39
C SER A 98 -15.58 0.03 -14.88
N THR A 99 -15.32 -1.26 -14.79
CA THR A 99 -14.02 -1.83 -14.47
C THR A 99 -13.33 -2.31 -15.75
N LEU A 100 -12.01 -2.39 -15.73
CA LEU A 100 -11.28 -3.08 -16.80
C LEU A 100 -11.70 -4.54 -16.85
N PRO A 101 -11.80 -5.13 -18.05
CA PRO A 101 -12.13 -6.53 -18.22
C PRO A 101 -11.17 -7.43 -17.43
N THR A 102 -11.70 -8.37 -16.67
CA THR A 102 -10.92 -9.38 -15.97
C THR A 102 -11.28 -10.77 -16.50
N PRO A 103 -10.33 -11.72 -16.54
CA PRO A 103 -10.63 -13.09 -16.96
C PRO A 103 -11.77 -13.69 -16.12
N PRO A 104 -12.73 -14.37 -16.72
CA PRO A 104 -13.81 -15.05 -16.00
C PRO A 104 -13.27 -16.33 -15.33
N SER A 105 -12.49 -16.19 -14.27
CA SER A 105 -11.92 -17.32 -13.54
C SER A 105 -12.18 -17.18 -12.04
N LEU A 106 -12.22 -18.34 -11.33
CA LEU A 106 -12.36 -18.37 -9.88
C LEU A 106 -11.19 -17.64 -9.19
N GLY A 107 -9.99 -17.74 -9.75
CA GLY A 107 -8.81 -17.01 -9.25
C GLY A 107 -8.97 -15.50 -9.37
N ALA A 108 -9.42 -15.00 -10.51
CA ALA A 108 -9.70 -13.56 -10.71
C ALA A 108 -10.82 -13.06 -9.78
N TRP A 109 -11.90 -13.84 -9.62
CA TRP A 109 -12.97 -13.50 -8.69
C TRP A 109 -12.48 -13.43 -7.24
N THR A 110 -11.68 -14.40 -6.79
CA THR A 110 -11.09 -14.42 -5.45
C THR A 110 -10.14 -13.25 -5.24
N ALA A 111 -9.29 -12.93 -6.23
CA ALA A 111 -8.38 -11.79 -6.18
C ALA A 111 -9.14 -10.47 -6.06
N ASN A 112 -10.19 -10.27 -6.89
CA ASN A 112 -11.03 -9.08 -6.83
C ASN A 112 -11.77 -8.95 -5.49
N LYS A 113 -12.26 -10.06 -4.92
CA LYS A 113 -12.88 -10.06 -3.59
C LYS A 113 -11.89 -9.63 -2.51
N ARG A 114 -10.65 -10.14 -2.55
CA ARG A 114 -9.58 -9.74 -1.61
C ARG A 114 -9.21 -8.27 -1.73
N LEU A 115 -9.09 -7.74 -2.96
CA LEU A 115 -8.81 -6.33 -3.21
C LEU A 115 -9.89 -5.40 -2.65
N ARG A 116 -11.16 -5.80 -2.73
CA ARG A 116 -12.26 -5.05 -2.13
C ARG A 116 -12.24 -5.09 -0.60
N GLN A 117 -11.90 -6.22 -0.01
CA GLN A 117 -11.84 -6.36 1.44
C GLN A 117 -10.70 -5.55 2.06
N GLY A 118 -9.53 -5.55 1.44
CA GLY A 118 -8.37 -4.79 1.92
C GLY A 118 -7.26 -4.75 0.89
N ARG A 119 -6.83 -3.56 0.59
CA ARG A 119 -5.73 -3.24 -0.32
C ARG A 119 -4.94 -2.05 0.20
N THR A 120 -3.89 -1.70 -0.47
CA THR A 120 -3.23 -0.42 -0.26
C THR A 120 -3.60 0.54 -1.38
N CYS A 121 -3.84 1.80 -1.03
CA CYS A 121 -3.86 2.92 -1.94
C CYS A 121 -2.54 3.67 -1.73
N TYR A 122 -1.60 3.45 -2.62
CA TYR A 122 -0.22 3.92 -2.54
C TYR A 122 0.49 3.39 -1.27
N ARG A 123 0.36 4.05 -0.13
CA ARG A 123 0.96 3.63 1.16
C ARG A 123 -0.06 3.60 2.30
N ASN A 124 -1.34 3.79 2.00
CA ASN A 124 -2.40 3.87 2.98
C ASN A 124 -3.28 2.62 2.92
N LEU A 125 -3.93 2.26 4.02
CA LEU A 125 -4.94 1.20 4.02
C LEU A 125 -6.18 1.66 3.25
N ALA A 126 -6.65 0.83 2.34
CA ALA A 126 -7.77 1.10 1.46
C ALA A 126 -8.67 -0.15 1.34
N GLY A 127 -9.71 -0.06 0.49
CA GLY A 127 -10.78 -1.04 0.45
C GLY A 127 -11.63 -0.94 1.71
N ARG A 128 -12.50 -1.92 1.92
CA ARG A 128 -13.40 -1.96 3.07
C ARG A 128 -12.67 -1.76 4.40
N LEU A 129 -11.52 -2.40 4.58
CA LEU A 129 -10.71 -2.26 5.79
C LEU A 129 -10.30 -0.81 6.06
N GLY A 130 -9.78 -0.11 5.04
CA GLY A 130 -9.35 1.29 5.19
C GLY A 130 -10.51 2.24 5.45
N VAL A 131 -11.65 2.00 4.79
CA VAL A 131 -12.88 2.79 4.97
C VAL A 131 -13.48 2.58 6.37
N GLU A 132 -13.60 1.33 6.83
CA GLU A 132 -14.12 1.00 8.16
C GLU A 132 -13.20 1.56 9.27
N LEU A 133 -11.88 1.41 9.14
CA LEU A 133 -10.94 2.01 10.08
C LEU A 133 -11.16 3.53 10.17
N THR A 134 -11.29 4.19 9.03
CA THR A 134 -11.52 5.64 8.99
C THR A 134 -12.83 6.04 9.66
N ALA A 135 -13.90 5.29 9.40
CA ALA A 135 -15.18 5.51 10.05
C ALA A 135 -15.05 5.39 11.58
N ARG A 136 -14.43 4.31 12.07
CA ARG A 136 -14.22 4.11 13.51
C ARG A 136 -13.38 5.19 14.17
N LEU A 137 -12.34 5.70 13.49
CA LEU A 137 -11.54 6.81 14.00
C LEU A 137 -12.37 8.09 14.14
N LYS A 138 -13.30 8.34 13.22
CA LYS A 138 -14.23 9.49 13.28
C LYS A 138 -15.33 9.28 14.32
N ASP A 139 -15.95 8.13 14.38
CA ASP A 139 -17.03 7.81 15.31
C ASP A 139 -16.58 7.89 16.79
N ARG A 140 -15.27 7.72 17.03
CA ARG A 140 -14.64 7.85 18.35
C ARG A 140 -14.00 9.22 18.60
N ASP A 141 -14.29 10.20 17.77
CA ASP A 141 -13.72 11.56 17.85
C ASP A 141 -12.18 11.59 17.88
N LEU A 142 -11.51 10.63 17.24
CA LEU A 142 -10.05 10.60 17.13
C LEU A 142 -9.55 11.43 15.93
N ILE A 143 -10.42 11.61 14.94
CA ILE A 143 -10.26 12.50 13.78
C ILE A 143 -11.53 13.31 13.65
N ASP A 144 -11.43 14.62 13.65
CA ASP A 144 -12.56 15.52 13.52
C ASP A 144 -13.18 15.54 12.11
N PRO A 145 -14.35 16.16 11.90
CA PRO A 145 -14.95 16.31 10.58
C PRO A 145 -14.06 17.04 9.56
N GLY A 146 -13.19 17.94 10.02
CA GLY A 146 -12.22 18.70 9.22
C GLY A 146 -10.96 17.89 8.88
N TRP A 147 -10.93 16.60 9.22
CA TRP A 147 -9.76 15.74 9.04
C TRP A 147 -8.53 16.24 9.82
N GLN A 148 -8.74 16.72 11.05
CA GLN A 148 -7.64 16.98 11.98
C GLN A 148 -7.61 15.89 13.05
N LEU A 149 -6.42 15.54 13.48
CA LEU A 149 -6.25 14.63 14.60
C LEU A 149 -6.65 15.37 15.87
N THR A 150 -7.52 14.77 16.66
CA THR A 150 -7.91 15.32 17.97
C THR A 150 -6.87 14.99 19.03
N ARG A 151 -6.94 15.65 20.19
CA ARG A 151 -6.06 15.33 21.33
C ARG A 151 -6.19 13.87 21.75
N SER A 152 -7.42 13.35 21.84
CA SER A 152 -7.67 11.94 22.15
C SER A 152 -7.08 11.02 21.09
N GLY A 153 -7.12 11.42 19.83
CA GLY A 153 -6.49 10.72 18.72
C GLY A 153 -4.97 10.68 18.85
N GLU A 154 -4.34 11.81 19.19
CA GLU A 154 -2.89 11.88 19.41
C GLU A 154 -2.43 10.96 20.56
N GLU A 155 -3.13 11.00 21.68
CA GLU A 155 -2.85 10.18 22.86
C GLU A 155 -2.94 8.69 22.54
N LEU A 156 -4.03 8.26 21.87
CA LEU A 156 -4.23 6.86 21.50
C LEU A 156 -3.20 6.37 20.49
N LEU A 157 -2.94 7.13 19.44
CA LEU A 157 -2.00 6.74 18.40
C LEU A 157 -0.56 6.71 18.91
N THR A 158 -0.21 7.63 19.82
CA THR A 158 1.07 7.60 20.53
C THR A 158 1.20 6.34 21.38
N ALA A 159 0.15 5.97 22.12
CA ALA A 159 0.11 4.72 22.88
C ALA A 159 0.27 3.47 22.00
N TRP A 160 -0.19 3.53 20.75
CA TRP A 160 0.02 2.45 19.76
C TRP A 160 1.39 2.48 19.09
N GLY A 161 2.25 3.41 19.46
CA GLY A 161 3.58 3.56 18.86
C GLY A 161 3.54 4.10 17.43
N VAL A 162 2.45 4.77 17.05
CA VAL A 162 2.37 5.48 15.77
C VAL A 162 3.25 6.72 15.85
N PRO A 163 4.32 6.85 15.06
CA PRO A 163 5.13 8.05 15.08
C PRO A 163 4.31 9.21 14.50
N LEU A 164 3.84 10.07 15.38
CA LEU A 164 3.24 11.36 15.03
C LEU A 164 4.39 12.35 14.78
N GLY A 165 5.24 12.07 13.79
CA GLY A 165 6.37 12.93 13.45
C GLY A 165 5.91 14.35 13.24
N ALA A 166 6.74 15.32 13.66
CA ALA A 166 6.56 16.73 13.30
C ALA A 166 6.42 16.83 11.78
N GLY A 167 5.20 16.72 11.30
CA GLY A 167 4.89 16.89 9.89
C GLY A 167 5.42 18.25 9.49
N ARG A 168 6.04 18.35 8.33
CA ARG A 168 6.15 19.62 7.62
C ARG A 168 4.83 20.34 7.85
N ALA A 169 4.85 21.63 8.24
CA ALA A 169 3.69 22.46 8.53
C ALA A 169 2.49 22.12 7.61
N GLY A 170 1.71 21.09 7.93
CA GLY A 170 0.74 20.46 7.05
C GLY A 170 -0.07 19.40 7.78
N ARG A 171 -1.19 19.06 7.23
CA ARG A 171 -2.11 18.09 7.79
C ARG A 171 -1.46 16.70 7.90
N LEU A 172 -1.51 16.10 9.08
CA LEU A 172 -1.10 14.71 9.32
C LEU A 172 -2.04 13.72 8.62
N THR A 173 -3.28 14.14 8.38
CA THR A 173 -4.35 13.33 7.80
C THR A 173 -4.89 13.99 6.54
N ALA A 174 -5.29 13.19 5.58
CA ALA A 174 -5.96 13.65 4.37
C ALA A 174 -7.06 12.66 3.98
N PRO A 175 -8.20 13.15 3.44
CA PRO A 175 -9.17 12.28 2.80
C PRO A 175 -8.64 11.76 1.46
N CYS A 176 -8.91 10.50 1.16
CA CYS A 176 -8.72 9.94 -0.17
C CYS A 176 -9.95 9.11 -0.52
N MET A 177 -10.48 9.28 -1.74
CA MET A 177 -11.66 8.53 -2.20
C MET A 177 -11.24 7.10 -2.57
N ASP A 178 -11.82 6.10 -1.91
CA ASP A 178 -11.61 4.71 -2.28
C ASP A 178 -12.34 4.37 -3.59
N SER A 179 -11.61 3.89 -4.59
CA SER A 179 -12.17 3.58 -5.91
C SER A 179 -13.09 2.36 -5.91
N THR A 180 -12.96 1.47 -4.92
CA THR A 180 -13.78 0.25 -4.81
C THR A 180 -15.00 0.43 -3.94
N GLU A 181 -14.86 1.12 -2.80
CA GLU A 181 -15.93 1.35 -1.83
C GLU A 181 -16.69 2.66 -2.07
N ARG A 182 -16.11 3.58 -2.86
CA ARG A 182 -16.63 4.94 -3.14
C ARG A 182 -16.94 5.72 -1.86
N ARG A 183 -16.11 5.53 -0.86
CA ARG A 183 -16.14 6.19 0.45
C ARG A 183 -14.73 6.68 0.78
N LEU A 184 -14.64 7.68 1.65
CA LEU A 184 -13.34 8.23 2.04
C LEU A 184 -12.62 7.29 2.98
N HIS A 185 -11.32 7.09 2.75
CA HIS A 185 -10.39 6.45 3.66
C HIS A 185 -9.28 7.41 4.07
N LEU A 186 -8.59 7.09 5.17
CA LEU A 186 -7.50 7.88 5.71
C LEU A 186 -6.25 7.75 4.85
N ALA A 187 -5.74 8.89 4.39
CA ALA A 187 -4.49 9.04 3.69
C ALA A 187 -3.57 10.04 4.41
N GLY A 188 -2.44 10.35 3.79
CA GLY A 188 -1.44 11.26 4.33
C GLY A 188 -0.46 10.57 5.28
N PRO A 189 0.40 11.35 5.98
CA PRO A 189 1.45 10.81 6.86
C PRO A 189 0.91 9.85 7.91
N LEU A 190 -0.23 10.14 8.52
CA LEU A 190 -0.86 9.27 9.52
C LEU A 190 -1.37 7.97 8.88
N GLY A 191 -2.04 8.04 7.74
CA GLY A 191 -2.51 6.86 7.01
C GLY A 191 -1.35 5.93 6.67
N THR A 192 -0.24 6.49 6.20
CA THR A 192 1.00 5.74 5.92
C THR A 192 1.60 5.10 7.18
N ALA A 193 1.64 5.83 8.31
CA ALA A 193 2.18 5.32 9.57
C ALA A 193 1.34 4.14 10.10
N ILE A 194 0.02 4.27 10.11
CA ILE A 194 -0.90 3.20 10.50
C ILE A 194 -0.75 1.97 9.60
N CYS A 195 -0.67 2.18 8.28
CA CYS A 195 -0.47 1.10 7.32
C CYS A 195 0.82 0.32 7.60
N ARG A 196 1.91 1.01 7.88
CA ARG A 196 3.20 0.39 8.21
C ARG A 196 3.11 -0.46 9.50
N ILE A 197 2.48 0.05 10.54
CA ILE A 197 2.29 -0.69 11.81
C ILE A 197 1.43 -1.92 11.58
N PHE A 198 0.32 -1.79 10.85
CA PHE A 198 -0.56 -2.90 10.52
C PHE A 198 0.18 -4.05 9.84
N PHE A 199 1.01 -3.76 8.84
CA PHE A 199 1.78 -4.80 8.17
C PHE A 199 2.92 -5.34 9.03
N SER A 200 3.60 -4.51 9.82
CA SER A 200 4.65 -4.95 10.75
C SER A 200 4.11 -5.89 11.82
N SER A 201 2.97 -5.59 12.40
CA SER A 201 2.30 -6.42 13.40
C SER A 201 1.87 -7.77 12.83
N ARG A 202 1.32 -7.79 11.62
CA ARG A 202 0.95 -9.04 10.93
C ARG A 202 2.16 -9.90 10.60
N MET A 203 3.25 -9.30 10.14
CA MET A 203 4.50 -10.00 9.86
C MET A 203 5.11 -10.60 11.13
N ALA A 204 5.07 -9.88 12.25
CA ALA A 204 5.50 -10.37 13.54
C ALA A 204 4.64 -11.57 14.01
N ALA A 205 3.30 -11.46 13.88
CA ALA A 205 2.37 -12.53 14.23
C ALA A 205 2.53 -13.78 13.33
N MET A 206 2.80 -13.61 12.05
CA MET A 206 3.11 -14.73 11.14
C MET A 206 4.42 -15.43 11.51
N ARG A 207 5.47 -14.68 11.84
CA ARG A 207 6.75 -15.23 12.29
C ARG A 207 6.61 -15.98 13.60
N ALA A 208 5.83 -15.45 14.55
CA ALA A 208 5.57 -16.12 15.83
C ALA A 208 4.85 -17.48 15.62
N ARG A 209 3.85 -17.54 14.74
CA ARG A 209 3.14 -18.79 14.41
C ARG A 209 4.03 -19.80 13.68
N SER A 210 4.90 -19.34 12.77
CA SER A 210 5.86 -20.22 12.08
C SER A 210 6.90 -20.79 13.03
N CYS A 211 7.27 -20.06 14.09
CA CYS A 211 8.20 -20.54 15.11
C CYS A 211 7.55 -21.53 16.09
N SER A 212 6.22 -21.45 16.28
CA SER A 212 5.47 -22.36 17.15
C SER A 212 5.16 -23.71 16.51
N SER A 213 5.30 -23.83 15.20
CA SER A 213 5.09 -25.08 14.44
C SER A 213 6.35 -25.93 14.31
N VAL A 214 7.49 -25.49 14.79
CA VAL A 214 8.67 -26.35 14.98
C VAL A 214 8.48 -27.08 16.30
N MET A 215 7.92 -28.28 16.24
CA MET A 215 7.83 -29.19 17.39
C MET A 215 9.22 -29.38 18.02
N PRO A 216 9.33 -29.31 19.36
CA PRO A 216 10.56 -29.79 20.00
C PRO A 216 10.67 -31.27 19.75
N ILE A 217 11.69 -31.70 19.02
CA ILE A 217 12.13 -33.08 19.00
C ILE A 217 12.72 -33.29 20.40
N SER A 218 11.88 -33.75 21.32
CA SER A 218 12.33 -34.27 22.61
C SER A 218 12.32 -35.78 22.52
N ALA A 219 13.48 -36.34 22.85
CA ALA A 219 13.70 -37.65 23.33
C ALA A 219 13.57 -38.84 22.32
N ALA A 220 14.64 -39.08 21.58
CA ALA A 220 15.10 -40.47 21.46
C ALA A 220 16.54 -40.48 21.97
N SER A 221 16.66 -40.97 23.16
CA SER A 221 17.89 -41.21 23.90
C SER A 221 18.73 -42.32 23.26
N THR A 222 20.04 -42.10 23.39
CA THR A 222 21.07 -43.12 23.69
C THR A 222 21.67 -43.87 22.49
N LEU A 223 22.95 -43.66 22.44
CA LEU A 223 24.07 -44.47 21.95
C LEU A 223 24.78 -43.95 20.70
N TYR A 224 26.05 -43.68 20.99
CA TYR A 224 27.26 -43.65 20.17
C TYR A 224 27.88 -42.32 19.84
N GLY A 225 28.96 -42.01 20.56
CA GLY A 225 30.31 -41.75 20.05
C GLY A 225 30.59 -40.41 19.40
N SER A 226 31.29 -39.56 20.14
CA SER A 226 32.41 -38.68 19.76
C SER A 226 32.57 -38.26 18.29
N ALA A 227 32.50 -36.94 18.01
CA ALA A 227 33.53 -36.17 17.36
C ALA A 227 33.13 -34.71 17.18
N THR A 228 33.85 -33.86 17.85
CA THR A 228 34.36 -32.48 17.53
C THR A 228 33.81 -31.74 16.33
N SER A 229 33.32 -30.55 16.57
CA SER A 229 33.68 -29.23 16.10
C SER A 229 32.47 -28.31 15.90
N GLY A 230 32.41 -27.37 16.72
CA GLY A 230 32.18 -25.94 16.60
C GLY A 230 31.22 -25.41 15.57
N LYS A 231 30.08 -24.89 16.03
CA LYS A 231 29.59 -23.54 15.63
C LYS A 231 28.49 -23.08 16.60
N SER A 232 28.59 -21.81 16.92
CA SER A 232 27.95 -21.02 17.95
C SER A 232 26.44 -21.18 18.11
N PRO A 233 25.93 -21.08 19.34
CA PRO A 233 24.50 -21.01 19.60
C PRO A 233 23.96 -19.60 19.30
N CYS A 234 22.81 -19.58 18.65
CA CYS A 234 21.96 -18.40 18.51
C CYS A 234 21.80 -17.72 19.89
N ARG A 235 22.38 -16.54 20.03
CA ARG A 235 22.22 -15.71 21.24
C ARG A 235 20.75 -15.39 21.41
N ARG A 236 20.13 -15.91 22.44
CA ARG A 236 18.85 -15.44 22.96
C ARG A 236 19.02 -13.97 23.34
N ARG A 237 18.54 -13.05 22.50
CA ARG A 237 18.25 -11.70 22.95
C ARG A 237 17.00 -11.79 23.80
N THR A 238 17.16 -11.55 25.08
CA THR A 238 16.10 -11.29 26.05
C THR A 238 15.29 -10.09 25.52
N ILE A 239 14.15 -10.37 24.91
CA ILE A 239 13.18 -9.34 24.59
C ILE A 239 12.46 -9.05 25.90
N LEU A 240 12.77 -7.91 26.48
CA LEU A 240 11.99 -7.31 27.54
C LEU A 240 10.52 -7.30 27.11
N ARG A 241 9.70 -8.03 27.85
CA ARG A 241 8.24 -7.96 27.77
C ARG A 241 7.83 -6.56 28.23
N SER A 242 7.65 -5.63 27.30
CA SER A 242 6.78 -4.48 27.57
C SER A 242 5.35 -4.95 27.36
N SER A 243 4.62 -5.05 28.44
CA SER A 243 3.19 -5.34 28.55
C SER A 243 2.35 -4.16 28.07
N SER A 244 2.31 -3.93 26.77
CA SER A 244 1.36 -3.03 26.11
C SER A 244 1.07 -3.46 24.67
N LEU A 245 0.81 -4.76 24.48
CA LEU A 245 0.04 -5.24 23.36
C LEU A 245 -1.44 -5.01 23.68
N ILE A 246 -1.86 -3.74 23.67
CA ILE A 246 -3.28 -3.41 23.51
C ILE A 246 -3.62 -3.95 22.13
N SER A 247 -4.44 -4.97 22.12
CA SER A 247 -4.86 -5.68 20.92
C SER A 247 -5.52 -4.70 19.95
N PHE A 248 -4.99 -4.59 18.75
CA PHE A 248 -5.64 -3.89 17.63
C PHE A 248 -7.05 -4.45 17.34
N SER A 249 -7.38 -5.62 17.91
CA SER A 249 -8.68 -6.27 17.87
C SER A 249 -9.78 -5.45 18.54
N SER A 250 -9.49 -4.74 19.64
CA SER A 250 -10.50 -3.98 20.39
C SER A 250 -10.97 -2.68 19.71
N VAL A 251 -10.46 -2.35 18.55
CA VAL A 251 -10.89 -1.17 17.76
C VAL A 251 -11.72 -1.60 16.56
N ILE A 252 -11.66 -2.89 16.19
CA ILE A 252 -12.41 -3.45 15.06
C ILE A 252 -13.70 -4.15 15.55
N ASP A 253 -13.77 -4.51 16.84
CA ASP A 253 -14.97 -4.93 17.55
C ASP A 253 -15.72 -3.71 18.14
#